data_0e75d2644b7e1c9e982cf4b1fd12a197
#
_entry.id   0e75d2644b7e1c9e982cf4b1fd12a197
#
_cell.length_a   1.000
_cell.length_b   1.000
_cell.length_c   1.000
_cell.angle_alpha   90.00
_cell.angle_beta   90.00
_cell.angle_gamma   90.00
#
_symmetry.space_group_name_H-M   'P 1'
#
loop_
_entity.id
_entity.type
_entity.pdbx_description
1 polymer ?
#
loop_
_entity_poly.entity_id
_entity_poly.type
_entity_poly.pdbx_seq_one_letter_code
_entity_poly.pdbx_strand_id
1 'polypeptide(L)'
;MSDSEKEYGTLHIERRDNIATIHMYNLTDGIVAGRKLDFHWEIAMALGELRDDQDIRVVVMTGAKDGEFMVSPRTPHYEDPGALAGHNEPKGSWKIFNGIIRAHTTLTEMEKPVIARVNGDAAGFGQSLMFGCDMIIAREDARIADIHMGMGDVAPYGPPFALVPGDGGASLIPLYMSPALAKEYLMLAKEYTAREMADMHIINYAVPMDELDAKVDGIVAKLLEKPPLTLAWTKRSVNRYIADQHNRTLDAAAAYEMVNFLQWERAGYKQDMDFE
;
A
#
# COMPACT_ATOMS: atom_id res chain seq x y z
N MET A 1 13.73 -21.89 -22.84
CA MET A 1 14.24 -20.56 -22.49
C MET A 1 14.03 -20.44 -21.01
N SER A 2 15.07 -20.39 -20.19
CA SER A 2 14.93 -20.24 -18.74
C SER A 2 14.35 -18.84 -18.50
N ASP A 3 13.13 -18.77 -17.99
CA ASP A 3 12.59 -17.55 -17.41
C ASP A 3 13.55 -17.16 -16.28
N SER A 4 14.37 -16.14 -16.53
CA SER A 4 15.09 -15.48 -15.45
C SER A 4 14.02 -14.86 -14.58
N GLU A 5 13.81 -15.40 -13.37
CA GLU A 5 12.97 -14.75 -12.36
C GLU A 5 13.35 -13.29 -12.30
N LYS A 6 12.36 -12.42 -12.45
CA LYS A 6 12.57 -11.00 -12.42
C LYS A 6 12.95 -10.62 -11.00
N GLU A 7 14.16 -10.12 -10.83
CA GLU A 7 14.69 -9.71 -9.54
C GLU A 7 14.18 -8.32 -9.20
N TYR A 8 13.42 -8.21 -8.12
CA TYR A 8 13.00 -6.96 -7.50
C TYR A 8 13.95 -6.60 -6.36
N GLY A 9 14.16 -5.32 -6.11
CA GLY A 9 15.04 -4.86 -5.04
C GLY A 9 14.30 -4.47 -3.76
N THR A 10 13.01 -4.15 -3.87
CA THR A 10 12.17 -3.69 -2.75
C THR A 10 11.16 -4.72 -2.26
N LEU A 11 11.10 -5.85 -2.92
CA LEU A 11 10.23 -6.99 -2.58
C LEU A 11 10.80 -8.28 -3.14
N HIS A 12 10.30 -9.41 -2.67
CA HIS A 12 10.48 -10.69 -3.35
C HIS A 12 9.15 -11.44 -3.45
N ILE A 13 9.05 -12.34 -4.42
CA ILE A 13 7.86 -13.16 -4.65
C ILE A 13 8.23 -14.62 -4.38
N GLU A 14 7.59 -15.19 -3.37
CA GLU A 14 7.64 -16.63 -3.13
C GLU A 14 6.46 -17.30 -3.85
N ARG A 15 6.73 -18.35 -4.61
CA ARG A 15 5.70 -19.15 -5.28
C ARG A 15 5.67 -20.54 -4.69
N ARG A 16 4.50 -20.96 -4.24
CA ARG A 16 4.28 -22.30 -3.72
C ARG A 16 2.93 -22.80 -4.21
N ASP A 17 2.95 -23.87 -4.98
CA ASP A 17 1.75 -24.40 -5.64
C ASP A 17 1.02 -23.29 -6.45
N ASN A 18 -0.25 -23.06 -6.18
CA ASN A 18 -1.04 -22.02 -6.84
C ASN A 18 -1.11 -20.69 -6.06
N ILE A 19 -0.19 -20.48 -5.12
CA ILE A 19 -0.14 -19.30 -4.25
C ILE A 19 1.14 -18.53 -4.56
N ALA A 20 1.03 -17.20 -4.68
CA ALA A 20 2.17 -16.31 -4.67
C ALA A 20 2.11 -15.42 -3.42
N THR A 21 3.21 -15.33 -2.70
CA THR A 21 3.36 -14.41 -1.57
C THR A 21 4.35 -13.31 -1.93
N ILE A 22 3.88 -12.06 -1.89
CA ILE A 22 4.73 -10.89 -2.04
C ILE A 22 5.20 -10.47 -0.65
N HIS A 23 6.51 -10.56 -0.43
CA HIS A 23 7.18 -10.07 0.77
C HIS A 23 7.75 -8.69 0.50
N MET A 24 7.19 -7.67 1.14
CA MET A 24 7.56 -6.27 0.93
C MET A 24 8.64 -5.85 1.90
N TYR A 25 9.74 -5.29 1.38
CA TYR A 25 10.75 -4.66 2.20
C TYR A 25 10.34 -3.21 2.46
N ASN A 26 10.85 -2.67 3.56
CA ASN A 26 10.70 -1.25 3.83
C ASN A 26 11.34 -0.41 2.71
N LEU A 27 10.73 0.75 2.37
CA LEU A 27 11.21 1.65 1.31
C LEU A 27 12.70 2.01 1.42
N THR A 28 13.26 2.03 2.63
CA THR A 28 14.68 2.32 2.87
C THR A 28 15.62 1.16 2.61
N ASP A 29 15.13 -0.06 2.66
CA ASP A 29 15.95 -1.26 2.44
C ASP A 29 16.18 -1.54 0.94
N GLY A 30 15.44 -0.88 0.07
CA GLY A 30 15.52 -1.01 -1.38
C GLY A 30 16.69 -0.28 -2.04
N ILE A 31 17.55 0.40 -1.29
CA ILE A 31 18.77 1.02 -1.85
C ILE A 31 19.88 0.00 -1.87
N VAL A 32 19.84 -0.93 -2.80
CA VAL A 32 20.90 -1.92 -3.02
C VAL A 32 21.85 -1.43 -4.10
N ALA A 33 23.14 -1.29 -3.75
CA ALA A 33 24.27 -1.13 -4.69
C ALA A 33 24.15 0.02 -5.71
N GLY A 34 23.67 1.20 -5.26
CA GLY A 34 23.63 2.40 -6.13
C GLY A 34 22.49 2.40 -7.14
N ARG A 35 21.57 1.44 -7.09
CA ARG A 35 20.31 1.50 -7.84
C ARG A 35 19.29 2.27 -7.01
N LYS A 36 18.77 3.37 -7.52
CA LYS A 36 17.53 3.97 -7.02
C LYS A 36 16.38 3.03 -7.38
N LEU A 37 16.02 2.16 -6.44
CA LEU A 37 14.86 1.29 -6.53
C LEU A 37 13.66 2.10 -6.04
N ASP A 38 12.55 1.93 -6.68
CA ASP A 38 11.30 2.62 -6.36
C ASP A 38 10.25 1.57 -6.04
N PHE A 39 9.88 1.47 -4.77
CA PHE A 39 8.90 0.50 -4.33
C PHE A 39 7.56 0.66 -5.05
N HIS A 40 7.08 1.91 -5.27
CA HIS A 40 5.81 2.14 -5.96
C HIS A 40 5.80 1.53 -7.36
N TRP A 41 6.94 1.65 -8.07
CA TRP A 41 7.09 1.07 -9.39
C TRP A 41 7.23 -0.45 -9.34
N GLU A 42 8.04 -0.97 -8.42
CA GLU A 42 8.31 -2.41 -8.35
C GLU A 42 7.09 -3.20 -7.91
N ILE A 43 6.32 -2.74 -6.92
CA ILE A 43 5.07 -3.40 -6.52
C ILE A 43 4.04 -3.42 -7.65
N ALA A 44 3.93 -2.33 -8.42
CA ALA A 44 3.05 -2.29 -9.57
C ALA A 44 3.45 -3.31 -10.65
N MET A 45 4.76 -3.46 -10.89
CA MET A 45 5.28 -4.45 -11.84
C MET A 45 5.07 -5.89 -11.36
N ALA A 46 5.29 -6.15 -10.06
CA ALA A 46 5.07 -7.46 -9.44
C ALA A 46 3.60 -7.88 -9.49
N LEU A 47 2.68 -6.96 -9.16
CA LEU A 47 1.25 -7.21 -9.25
C LEU A 47 0.82 -7.48 -10.69
N GLY A 48 1.36 -6.74 -11.67
CA GLY A 48 1.12 -6.99 -13.10
C GLY A 48 1.58 -8.37 -13.55
N GLU A 49 2.76 -8.80 -13.12
CA GLU A 49 3.30 -10.14 -13.39
C GLU A 49 2.36 -11.21 -12.82
N LEU A 50 1.98 -11.09 -11.55
CA LEU A 50 1.10 -12.06 -10.89
C LEU A 50 -0.33 -12.04 -11.44
N ARG A 51 -0.81 -10.91 -11.95
CA ARG A 51 -2.10 -10.85 -12.66
C ARG A 51 -2.09 -11.77 -13.88
N ASP A 52 -1.01 -11.77 -14.63
CA ASP A 52 -0.92 -12.48 -15.90
C ASP A 52 -0.41 -13.94 -15.75
N ASP A 53 0.14 -14.30 -14.59
CA ASP A 53 0.60 -15.65 -14.24
C ASP A 53 -0.59 -16.61 -14.06
N GLN A 54 -0.79 -17.55 -15.00
CA GLN A 54 -1.94 -18.44 -15.00
C GLN A 54 -1.85 -19.60 -14.00
N ASP A 55 -0.66 -19.87 -13.45
CA ASP A 55 -0.47 -20.92 -12.46
C ASP A 55 -0.86 -20.45 -11.04
N ILE A 56 -0.86 -19.13 -10.80
CA ILE A 56 -1.24 -18.55 -9.53
C ILE A 56 -2.74 -18.31 -9.44
N ARG A 57 -3.35 -18.73 -8.33
CA ARG A 57 -4.78 -18.60 -8.05
C ARG A 57 -5.11 -17.65 -6.90
N VAL A 58 -4.18 -17.49 -5.96
CA VAL A 58 -4.32 -16.58 -4.81
C VAL A 58 -3.00 -15.83 -4.62
N VAL A 59 -3.08 -14.55 -4.33
CA VAL A 59 -1.93 -13.71 -3.97
C VAL A 59 -2.05 -13.31 -2.51
N VAL A 60 -0.96 -13.42 -1.76
CA VAL A 60 -0.81 -12.93 -0.39
C VAL A 60 0.21 -11.79 -0.40
N MET A 61 -0.10 -10.68 0.22
CA MET A 61 0.83 -9.57 0.44
C MET A 61 1.18 -9.49 1.92
N THR A 62 2.46 -9.44 2.25
CA THR A 62 2.94 -9.36 3.64
C THR A 62 4.23 -8.56 3.73
N GLY A 63 4.55 -8.04 4.91
CA GLY A 63 5.85 -7.46 5.18
C GLY A 63 6.94 -8.54 5.28
N ALA A 64 8.13 -8.25 4.77
CA ALA A 64 9.29 -9.14 4.84
C ALA A 64 9.95 -9.14 6.21
N LYS A 65 9.67 -8.13 7.04
CA LYS A 65 10.20 -7.99 8.42
C LYS A 65 9.09 -8.22 9.44
N ASP A 66 9.49 -8.77 10.58
CA ASP A 66 8.60 -8.88 11.73
C ASP A 66 8.22 -7.48 12.24
N GLY A 67 6.94 -7.31 12.57
CA GLY A 67 6.42 -6.06 13.12
C GLY A 67 6.08 -4.97 12.11
N GLU A 68 6.39 -5.18 10.82
CA GLU A 68 6.08 -4.23 9.75
C GLU A 68 5.37 -4.95 8.60
N PHE A 69 4.18 -4.47 8.23
CA PHE A 69 3.56 -4.85 6.95
C PHE A 69 4.19 -4.04 5.83
N MET A 70 4.06 -2.74 5.91
CA MET A 70 4.75 -1.77 5.08
C MET A 70 4.63 -0.40 5.72
N VAL A 71 5.75 0.21 5.99
CA VAL A 71 5.84 1.55 6.58
C VAL A 71 6.89 2.36 5.81
N SER A 72 6.73 3.68 5.79
CA SER A 72 7.77 4.59 5.32
C SER A 72 8.49 5.13 6.56
N PRO A 73 9.64 4.55 6.98
CA PRO A 73 10.31 5.00 8.17
C PRO A 73 10.79 6.43 7.99
N ARG A 74 10.80 7.18 9.09
CA ARG A 74 11.44 8.48 9.13
C ARG A 74 12.95 8.27 8.99
N THR A 75 13.45 8.51 7.78
CA THR A 75 14.88 8.32 7.49
C THR A 75 15.59 9.66 7.44
N PRO A 76 16.93 9.67 7.66
CA PRO A 76 17.75 10.85 7.41
C PRO A 76 17.59 11.41 5.99
N HIS A 77 17.08 10.63 5.03
CA HIS A 77 16.81 11.10 3.67
C HIS A 77 15.77 12.22 3.63
N TYR A 78 14.81 12.24 4.55
CA TYR A 78 13.82 13.31 4.62
C TYR A 78 14.35 14.56 5.35
N GLU A 79 15.48 14.46 6.04
CA GLU A 79 16.19 15.60 6.62
C GLU A 79 17.12 16.25 5.59
N ASP A 80 17.46 15.56 4.51
CA ASP A 80 18.24 16.08 3.38
C ASP A 80 17.29 16.50 2.24
N PRO A 81 17.09 17.81 1.99
CA PRO A 81 16.30 18.28 0.85
C PRO A 81 16.74 17.69 -0.50
N GLY A 82 18.02 17.33 -0.63
CA GLY A 82 18.56 16.67 -1.83
C GLY A 82 18.06 15.24 -2.03
N ALA A 83 17.67 14.54 -0.97
CA ALA A 83 17.14 13.17 -1.08
C ALA A 83 15.77 13.13 -1.74
N LEU A 84 14.94 14.16 -1.55
CA LEU A 84 13.64 14.31 -2.18
C LEU A 84 13.72 14.90 -3.61
N ALA A 85 14.87 15.45 -4.01
CA ALA A 85 15.07 15.95 -5.37
C ALA A 85 14.82 14.89 -6.45
N GLY A 86 15.02 13.61 -6.12
CA GLY A 86 14.67 12.50 -7.01
C GLY A 86 13.17 12.35 -7.29
N HIS A 87 12.31 12.82 -6.39
CA HIS A 87 10.86 12.86 -6.60
C HIS A 87 10.45 13.93 -7.62
N ASN A 88 11.25 14.99 -7.71
CA ASN A 88 10.98 16.14 -8.57
C ASN A 88 11.64 16.01 -9.96
N GLU A 89 12.54 15.05 -10.15
CA GLU A 89 13.01 14.69 -11.47
C GLU A 89 11.88 14.05 -12.30
N PRO A 90 11.72 14.42 -13.59
CA PRO A 90 10.61 13.92 -14.43
C PRO A 90 10.47 12.40 -14.45
N LYS A 91 11.58 11.65 -14.41
CA LYS A 91 11.55 10.19 -14.37
C LYS A 91 11.17 9.62 -13.01
N GLY A 92 11.60 10.28 -11.92
CA GLY A 92 11.28 9.89 -10.55
C GLY A 92 9.79 10.09 -10.28
N SER A 93 9.31 11.30 -10.49
CA SER A 93 7.88 11.64 -10.34
C SER A 93 6.98 10.75 -11.18
N TRP A 94 7.39 10.48 -12.44
CA TRP A 94 6.63 9.61 -13.33
C TRP A 94 6.52 8.17 -12.78
N LYS A 95 7.60 7.61 -12.24
CA LYS A 95 7.60 6.25 -11.67
C LYS A 95 6.72 6.15 -10.43
N ILE A 96 6.85 7.09 -9.51
CA ILE A 96 6.05 7.11 -8.27
C ILE A 96 4.58 7.23 -8.65
N PHE A 97 4.21 8.26 -9.39
CA PHE A 97 2.83 8.52 -9.80
C PHE A 97 2.21 7.33 -10.54
N ASN A 98 2.88 6.82 -11.58
CA ASN A 98 2.37 5.68 -12.33
C ASN A 98 2.46 4.38 -11.54
N GLY A 99 3.41 4.22 -10.63
CA GLY A 99 3.50 3.08 -9.74
C GLY A 99 2.28 2.99 -8.82
N ILE A 100 1.91 4.10 -8.18
CA ILE A 100 0.70 4.19 -7.34
C ILE A 100 -0.55 3.80 -8.14
N ILE A 101 -0.78 4.50 -9.27
CA ILE A 101 -1.97 4.27 -10.09
C ILE A 101 -2.05 2.82 -10.58
N ARG A 102 -0.95 2.29 -11.10
CA ARG A 102 -0.90 0.92 -11.62
C ARG A 102 -1.06 -0.13 -10.54
N ALA A 103 -0.50 0.07 -9.34
CA ALA A 103 -0.67 -0.85 -8.23
C ALA A 103 -2.15 -0.98 -7.86
N HIS A 104 -2.84 0.13 -7.62
CA HIS A 104 -4.27 0.12 -7.26
C HIS A 104 -5.18 -0.37 -8.39
N THR A 105 -4.91 0.06 -9.63
CA THR A 105 -5.65 -0.42 -10.80
C THR A 105 -5.50 -1.93 -10.95
N THR A 106 -4.27 -2.45 -10.81
CA THR A 106 -4.02 -3.89 -10.94
C THR A 106 -4.68 -4.68 -9.81
N LEU A 107 -4.61 -4.22 -8.56
CA LEU A 107 -5.31 -4.86 -7.42
C LEU A 107 -6.82 -4.93 -7.67
N THR A 108 -7.38 -3.86 -8.21
CA THR A 108 -8.82 -3.76 -8.51
C THR A 108 -9.24 -4.66 -9.68
N GLU A 109 -8.40 -4.75 -10.72
CA GLU A 109 -8.71 -5.50 -11.95
C GLU A 109 -8.27 -6.96 -11.91
N MET A 110 -7.31 -7.31 -11.04
CA MET A 110 -6.81 -8.68 -10.89
C MET A 110 -7.96 -9.64 -10.56
N GLU A 111 -8.13 -10.66 -11.37
CA GLU A 111 -9.22 -11.64 -11.20
C GLU A 111 -8.95 -12.67 -10.09
N LYS A 112 -7.73 -12.68 -9.53
CA LYS A 112 -7.34 -13.54 -8.42
C LYS A 112 -7.60 -12.82 -7.09
N PRO A 113 -8.06 -13.54 -6.04
CA PRO A 113 -8.11 -12.97 -4.70
C PRO A 113 -6.72 -12.52 -4.22
N VAL A 114 -6.66 -11.34 -3.62
CA VAL A 114 -5.47 -10.78 -2.98
C VAL A 114 -5.74 -10.60 -1.49
N ILE A 115 -4.91 -11.18 -0.65
CA ILE A 115 -5.05 -11.16 0.81
C ILE A 115 -3.92 -10.31 1.39
N ALA A 116 -4.25 -9.32 2.22
CA ALA A 116 -3.29 -8.66 3.07
C ALA A 116 -3.10 -9.50 4.36
N ARG A 117 -1.92 -10.09 4.51
CA ARG A 117 -1.42 -10.67 5.77
C ARG A 117 -0.61 -9.61 6.51
N VAL A 118 -1.29 -8.87 7.36
CA VAL A 118 -0.71 -7.70 8.04
C VAL A 118 0.03 -8.17 9.30
N ASN A 119 1.32 -8.44 9.16
CA ASN A 119 2.20 -8.96 10.22
C ASN A 119 2.74 -7.87 11.16
N GLY A 120 2.38 -6.62 10.94
CA GLY A 120 2.81 -5.48 11.74
C GLY A 120 2.27 -4.17 11.20
N ASP A 121 2.90 -3.07 11.57
CA ASP A 121 2.44 -1.72 11.26
C ASP A 121 2.28 -1.48 9.76
N ALA A 122 1.21 -0.77 9.38
CA ALA A 122 0.90 -0.38 8.02
C ALA A 122 0.65 1.14 7.96
N ALA A 123 1.54 1.87 7.28
CA ALA A 123 1.47 3.33 7.26
C ALA A 123 1.71 3.91 5.86
N GLY A 124 1.03 5.01 5.53
CA GLY A 124 1.12 5.67 4.22
C GLY A 124 0.75 4.72 3.08
N PHE A 125 1.62 4.58 2.08
CA PHE A 125 1.36 3.68 0.95
C PHE A 125 1.14 2.22 1.39
N GLY A 126 1.74 1.79 2.51
CA GLY A 126 1.50 0.46 3.07
C GLY A 126 0.05 0.23 3.47
N GLN A 127 -0.57 1.19 4.18
CA GLN A 127 -1.99 1.10 4.50
C GLN A 127 -2.87 1.19 3.25
N SER A 128 -2.48 1.99 2.25
CA SER A 128 -3.21 2.11 1.00
C SER A 128 -3.19 0.79 0.21
N LEU A 129 -2.05 0.09 0.15
CA LEU A 129 -1.96 -1.25 -0.43
C LEU A 129 -2.78 -2.29 0.35
N MET A 130 -2.77 -2.23 1.69
CA MET A 130 -3.59 -3.08 2.54
C MET A 130 -5.08 -2.95 2.20
N PHE A 131 -5.57 -1.71 2.10
CA PHE A 131 -6.97 -1.44 1.72
C PHE A 131 -7.28 -1.74 0.24
N GLY A 132 -6.27 -1.83 -0.61
CA GLY A 132 -6.41 -2.30 -1.99
C GLY A 132 -6.60 -3.81 -2.12
N CYS A 133 -6.32 -4.59 -1.08
CA CYS A 133 -6.52 -6.04 -1.06
C CYS A 133 -7.99 -6.41 -0.85
N ASP A 134 -8.36 -7.64 -1.26
CA ASP A 134 -9.74 -8.12 -1.15
C ASP A 134 -10.14 -8.54 0.27
N MET A 135 -9.17 -9.01 1.05
CA MET A 135 -9.35 -9.41 2.45
C MET A 135 -8.16 -8.97 3.28
N ILE A 136 -8.43 -8.47 4.48
CA ILE A 136 -7.42 -7.95 5.38
C ILE A 136 -7.44 -8.76 6.66
N ILE A 137 -6.36 -9.46 6.94
CA ILE A 137 -6.14 -10.24 8.15
C ILE A 137 -4.89 -9.67 8.84
N ALA A 138 -5.05 -9.14 10.03
CA ALA A 138 -3.99 -8.42 10.71
C ALA A 138 -3.69 -9.01 12.09
N ARG A 139 -2.41 -8.88 12.52
CA ARG A 139 -2.11 -9.01 13.93
C ARG A 139 -2.80 -7.88 14.69
N GLU A 140 -3.37 -8.21 15.84
CA GLU A 140 -4.33 -7.33 16.52
C GLU A 140 -3.76 -6.01 17.04
N ASP A 141 -2.47 -5.97 17.34
CA ASP A 141 -1.76 -4.82 17.88
C ASP A 141 -1.02 -4.00 16.79
N ALA A 142 -1.12 -4.40 15.50
CA ALA A 142 -0.57 -3.62 14.39
C ALA A 142 -1.22 -2.23 14.35
N ARG A 143 -0.39 -1.19 14.21
CA ARG A 143 -0.85 0.19 14.06
C ARG A 143 -1.07 0.50 12.59
N ILE A 144 -2.21 1.08 12.30
CA ILE A 144 -2.63 1.41 10.94
C ILE A 144 -2.96 2.90 10.88
N ALA A 145 -2.27 3.63 10.00
CA ALA A 145 -2.45 5.07 9.86
C ALA A 145 -2.19 5.54 8.42
N ASP A 146 -2.95 6.53 7.98
CA ASP A 146 -2.52 7.38 6.88
C ASP A 146 -1.67 8.51 7.46
N ILE A 147 -0.36 8.46 7.18
CA ILE A 147 0.60 9.38 7.80
C ILE A 147 0.80 10.68 7.02
N HIS A 148 0.20 10.84 5.85
CA HIS A 148 0.48 11.98 4.97
C HIS A 148 0.25 13.33 5.66
N MET A 149 -0.89 13.51 6.30
CA MET A 149 -1.20 14.79 6.97
C MET A 149 -0.49 14.96 8.31
N GLY A 150 -0.12 13.89 8.97
CA GLY A 150 0.57 13.89 10.27
C GLY A 150 2.05 13.56 10.17
N MET A 151 2.64 13.69 8.99
CA MET A 151 4.06 13.44 8.80
C MET A 151 4.89 14.30 9.74
N GLY A 152 5.63 13.68 10.66
CA GLY A 152 6.39 14.35 11.71
C GLY A 152 5.77 14.25 13.10
N ASP A 153 4.45 14.13 13.22
CA ASP A 153 3.75 13.98 14.50
C ASP A 153 3.54 12.51 14.85
N VAL A 154 3.37 11.66 13.83
CA VAL A 154 3.26 10.20 13.99
C VAL A 154 4.66 9.60 13.90
N ALA A 155 5.35 9.54 15.02
CA ALA A 155 6.66 8.89 15.08
C ALA A 155 6.50 7.37 14.89
N PRO A 156 7.41 6.70 14.19
CA PRO A 156 8.62 7.17 13.51
C PRO A 156 8.50 7.23 11.99
N TYR A 157 7.33 7.41 11.43
CA TYR A 157 7.05 7.21 10.03
C TYR A 157 6.92 8.51 9.23
N GLY A 158 7.32 8.45 7.96
CA GLY A 158 7.11 9.47 6.94
C GLY A 158 8.01 10.71 6.99
N PRO A 159 7.91 11.59 6.00
CA PRO A 159 8.63 12.85 5.96
C PRO A 159 8.11 13.84 7.02
N PRO A 160 8.93 14.83 7.41
CA PRO A 160 8.58 15.79 8.46
C PRO A 160 7.65 16.93 7.96
N PHE A 161 6.87 16.72 6.93
CA PHE A 161 5.94 17.70 6.36
C PHE A 161 4.66 17.02 5.89
N ALA A 162 3.55 17.73 5.95
CA ALA A 162 2.24 17.19 5.57
C ALA A 162 2.07 17.12 4.06
N LEU A 163 1.43 16.07 3.58
CA LEU A 163 1.10 15.84 2.18
C LEU A 163 -0.37 15.49 2.02
N VAL A 164 -0.87 15.67 0.81
CA VAL A 164 -2.17 15.10 0.41
C VAL A 164 -2.04 13.58 0.38
N PRO A 165 -3.00 12.80 0.95
CA PRO A 165 -2.97 11.33 0.94
C PRO A 165 -3.31 10.78 -0.46
N GLY A 166 -2.40 10.99 -1.41
CA GLY A 166 -2.60 10.73 -2.83
C GLY A 166 -2.22 9.34 -3.28
N ASP A 167 -1.49 8.58 -2.46
CA ASP A 167 -1.00 7.23 -2.75
C ASP A 167 -2.08 6.13 -2.66
N GLY A 168 -3.35 6.52 -2.55
CA GLY A 168 -4.52 5.65 -2.44
C GLY A 168 -5.43 5.96 -1.26
N GLY A 169 -4.93 6.61 -0.20
CA GLY A 169 -5.70 6.91 1.00
C GLY A 169 -6.98 7.70 0.70
N ALA A 170 -6.88 8.82 -0.01
CA ALA A 170 -8.04 9.62 -0.37
C ALA A 170 -9.05 8.89 -1.29
N SER A 171 -8.60 7.89 -2.05
CA SER A 171 -9.46 7.12 -2.95
C SER A 171 -10.13 5.93 -2.27
N LEU A 172 -9.41 5.20 -1.41
CA LEU A 172 -9.89 3.95 -0.80
C LEU A 172 -10.61 4.16 0.52
N ILE A 173 -10.07 4.98 1.42
CA ILE A 173 -10.61 5.12 2.77
C ILE A 173 -12.11 5.46 2.82
N PRO A 174 -12.66 6.33 1.94
CA PRO A 174 -14.09 6.59 1.92
C PRO A 174 -14.98 5.40 1.50
N LEU A 175 -14.40 4.31 1.01
CA LEU A 175 -15.11 3.06 0.71
C LEU A 175 -15.28 2.16 1.95
N TYR A 176 -14.39 2.31 2.93
CA TYR A 176 -14.34 1.51 4.15
C TYR A 176 -14.93 2.24 5.36
N MET A 177 -14.91 3.57 5.34
CA MET A 177 -15.35 4.43 6.44
C MET A 177 -16.43 5.39 5.97
N SER A 178 -17.30 5.85 6.89
CA SER A 178 -18.21 6.95 6.57
C SER A 178 -17.40 8.19 6.17
N PRO A 179 -17.96 9.10 5.34
CA PRO A 179 -17.21 10.30 4.92
C PRO A 179 -16.71 11.17 6.09
N ALA A 180 -17.42 11.19 7.22
CA ALA A 180 -16.99 11.93 8.41
C ALA A 180 -15.78 11.26 9.07
N LEU A 181 -15.83 9.95 9.28
CA LEU A 181 -14.75 9.17 9.86
C LEU A 181 -13.51 9.15 8.94
N ALA A 182 -13.71 9.03 7.62
CA ALA A 182 -12.62 9.10 6.64
C ALA A 182 -11.87 10.44 6.70
N LYS A 183 -12.59 11.55 6.83
CA LYS A 183 -11.99 12.87 6.99
C LYS A 183 -11.24 13.01 8.31
N GLU A 184 -11.81 12.54 9.42
CA GLU A 184 -11.12 12.51 10.71
C GLU A 184 -9.82 11.69 10.62
N TYR A 185 -9.90 10.48 10.03
CA TYR A 185 -8.76 9.58 9.86
C TYR A 185 -7.65 10.22 9.01
N LEU A 186 -8.00 10.75 7.83
CA LEU A 186 -7.03 11.31 6.90
C LEU A 186 -6.50 12.69 7.34
N MET A 187 -7.38 13.59 7.76
CA MET A 187 -7.00 14.99 8.05
C MET A 187 -6.28 15.16 9.39
N LEU A 188 -6.50 14.24 10.34
CA LEU A 188 -5.84 14.25 11.64
C LEU A 188 -4.73 13.18 11.72
N ALA A 189 -4.45 12.46 10.64
CA ALA A 189 -3.54 11.31 10.61
C ALA A 189 -3.78 10.36 11.79
N LYS A 190 -5.05 10.06 12.05
CA LYS A 190 -5.45 9.25 13.21
C LYS A 190 -4.93 7.82 13.05
N GLU A 191 -4.32 7.31 14.11
CA GLU A 191 -3.85 5.93 14.19
C GLU A 191 -4.92 5.06 14.86
N TYR A 192 -5.12 3.86 14.33
CA TYR A 192 -5.92 2.80 14.94
C TYR A 192 -5.10 1.52 15.03
N THR A 193 -5.36 0.74 16.05
CA THR A 193 -4.92 -0.66 16.06
C THR A 193 -5.78 -1.49 15.11
N ALA A 194 -5.23 -2.61 14.61
CA ALA A 194 -5.99 -3.55 13.79
C ALA A 194 -7.22 -4.11 14.54
N ARG A 195 -7.11 -4.29 15.87
CA ARG A 195 -8.24 -4.69 16.71
C ARG A 195 -9.36 -3.68 16.65
N GLU A 196 -9.06 -2.38 16.85
CA GLU A 196 -10.07 -1.32 16.74
C GLU A 196 -10.72 -1.28 15.36
N MET A 197 -9.92 -1.42 14.29
CA MET A 197 -10.48 -1.45 12.92
C MET A 197 -11.37 -2.68 12.67
N ALA A 198 -11.02 -3.85 13.23
CA ALA A 198 -11.87 -5.03 13.14
C ALA A 198 -13.18 -4.87 13.93
N ASP A 199 -13.12 -4.27 15.11
CA ASP A 199 -14.31 -4.01 15.94
C ASP A 199 -15.25 -2.98 15.27
N MET A 200 -14.69 -2.05 14.50
CA MET A 200 -15.44 -1.11 13.65
C MET A 200 -15.89 -1.72 12.31
N HIS A 201 -15.60 -2.98 12.04
CA HIS A 201 -15.88 -3.67 10.77
C HIS A 201 -15.23 -3.03 9.53
N ILE A 202 -14.08 -2.37 9.72
CA ILE A 202 -13.29 -1.77 8.65
C ILE A 202 -12.39 -2.82 7.98
N ILE A 203 -11.84 -3.75 8.77
CA ILE A 203 -11.07 -4.89 8.27
C ILE A 203 -11.74 -6.22 8.65
N ASN A 204 -11.34 -7.32 7.97
CA ASN A 204 -12.03 -8.60 8.13
C ASN A 204 -11.71 -9.29 9.47
N TYR A 205 -10.43 -9.33 9.85
CA TYR A 205 -9.99 -10.03 11.06
C TYR A 205 -8.78 -9.37 11.70
N ALA A 206 -8.78 -9.30 13.02
CA ALA A 206 -7.62 -9.00 13.85
C ALA A 206 -7.41 -10.15 14.83
N VAL A 207 -6.24 -10.77 14.80
CA VAL A 207 -5.90 -11.96 15.60
C VAL A 207 -4.53 -11.81 16.28
N PRO A 208 -4.24 -12.54 17.35
CA PRO A 208 -2.90 -12.64 17.90
C PRO A 208 -1.87 -13.06 16.82
N MET A 209 -0.62 -12.59 16.94
CA MET A 209 0.42 -12.85 15.92
C MET A 209 0.65 -14.36 15.69
N ASP A 210 0.59 -15.16 16.72
CA ASP A 210 0.75 -16.63 16.68
C ASP A 210 -0.42 -17.36 15.98
N GLU A 211 -1.57 -16.69 15.82
CA GLU A 211 -2.73 -17.21 15.08
C GLU A 211 -2.82 -16.69 13.64
N LEU A 212 -2.00 -15.70 13.26
CA LEU A 212 -2.11 -14.99 11.99
C LEU A 212 -1.95 -15.93 10.79
N ASP A 213 -0.92 -16.76 10.78
CA ASP A 213 -0.64 -17.70 9.68
C ASP A 213 -1.78 -18.72 9.54
N ALA A 214 -2.21 -19.34 10.63
CA ALA A 214 -3.29 -20.31 10.58
C ALA A 214 -4.60 -19.68 10.06
N LYS A 215 -4.86 -18.40 10.39
CA LYS A 215 -6.04 -17.69 9.93
C LYS A 215 -5.96 -17.41 8.43
N VAL A 216 -4.82 -16.93 7.93
CA VAL A 216 -4.59 -16.67 6.50
C VAL A 216 -4.66 -17.97 5.70
N ASP A 217 -3.94 -19.01 6.12
CA ASP A 217 -3.92 -20.32 5.46
C ASP A 217 -5.32 -20.94 5.36
N GLY A 218 -6.10 -20.83 6.43
CA GLY A 218 -7.48 -21.30 6.45
C GLY A 218 -8.40 -20.57 5.45
N ILE A 219 -8.14 -19.28 5.18
CA ILE A 219 -8.87 -18.50 4.18
C ILE A 219 -8.38 -18.85 2.77
N VAL A 220 -7.07 -18.93 2.56
CA VAL A 220 -6.47 -19.35 1.29
C VAL A 220 -6.99 -20.72 0.86
N ALA A 221 -6.99 -21.70 1.76
CA ALA A 221 -7.51 -23.04 1.49
C ALA A 221 -8.97 -23.00 0.99
N LYS A 222 -9.83 -22.23 1.68
CA LYS A 222 -11.23 -22.06 1.28
C LYS A 222 -11.39 -21.40 -0.11
N LEU A 223 -10.51 -20.44 -0.44
CA LEU A 223 -10.52 -19.81 -1.76
C LEU A 223 -10.08 -20.77 -2.87
N LEU A 224 -9.07 -21.59 -2.60
CA LEU A 224 -8.58 -22.59 -3.55
C LEU A 224 -9.61 -23.70 -3.86
N GLU A 225 -10.52 -24.00 -2.91
CA GLU A 225 -11.65 -24.92 -3.15
C GLU A 225 -12.70 -24.36 -4.10
N LYS A 226 -12.76 -23.06 -4.33
CA LYS A 226 -13.78 -22.43 -5.17
C LYS A 226 -13.41 -22.48 -6.65
N PRO A 227 -14.40 -22.56 -7.56
CA PRO A 227 -14.16 -22.45 -9.00
C PRO A 227 -13.50 -21.11 -9.34
N PRO A 228 -12.36 -21.10 -10.06
CA PRO A 228 -11.59 -19.87 -10.31
C PRO A 228 -12.42 -18.79 -11.01
N LEU A 229 -13.18 -19.13 -12.06
CA LEU A 229 -13.98 -18.14 -12.79
C LEU A 229 -15.11 -17.55 -11.94
N THR A 230 -15.69 -18.33 -11.05
CA THR A 230 -16.72 -17.83 -10.13
C THR A 230 -16.14 -16.82 -9.15
N LEU A 231 -14.93 -17.08 -8.59
CA LEU A 231 -14.22 -16.13 -7.74
C LEU A 231 -13.87 -14.87 -8.52
N ALA A 232 -13.26 -15.01 -9.70
CA ALA A 232 -12.87 -13.92 -10.56
C ALA A 232 -14.04 -12.96 -10.84
N TRP A 233 -15.19 -13.50 -11.24
CA TRP A 233 -16.34 -12.68 -11.58
C TRP A 233 -17.08 -12.13 -10.36
N THR A 234 -17.04 -12.81 -9.24
CA THR A 234 -17.54 -12.27 -7.96
C THR A 234 -16.71 -11.05 -7.55
N LYS A 235 -15.39 -11.18 -7.52
CA LYS A 235 -14.48 -10.05 -7.25
C LYS A 235 -14.71 -8.90 -8.24
N ARG A 236 -14.72 -9.20 -9.53
CA ARG A 236 -14.95 -8.21 -10.59
C ARG A 236 -16.25 -7.44 -10.43
N SER A 237 -17.32 -8.14 -9.99
CA SER A 237 -18.62 -7.50 -9.76
C SER A 237 -18.60 -6.51 -8.61
N VAL A 238 -17.95 -6.87 -7.49
CA VAL A 238 -17.75 -5.99 -6.34
C VAL A 238 -16.82 -4.84 -6.69
N ASN A 239 -15.72 -5.14 -7.38
CA ASN A 239 -14.68 -4.15 -7.69
C ASN A 239 -15.10 -3.11 -8.74
N ARG A 240 -16.25 -3.26 -9.41
CA ARG A 240 -16.81 -2.18 -10.24
C ARG A 240 -17.01 -0.89 -9.47
N TYR A 241 -17.47 -0.99 -8.23
CA TYR A 241 -17.65 0.16 -7.37
C TYR A 241 -16.29 0.81 -6.98
N ILE A 242 -15.28 -0.02 -6.72
CA ILE A 242 -13.92 0.46 -6.42
C ILE A 242 -13.29 1.12 -7.66
N ALA A 243 -13.44 0.50 -8.84
CA ALA A 243 -12.94 1.07 -10.10
C ALA A 243 -13.57 2.42 -10.41
N ASP A 244 -14.89 2.58 -10.20
CA ASP A 244 -15.56 3.87 -10.37
C ASP A 244 -15.01 4.93 -9.43
N GLN A 245 -14.71 4.58 -8.17
CA GLN A 245 -14.10 5.50 -7.21
C GLN A 245 -12.67 5.88 -7.63
N HIS A 246 -11.85 4.92 -8.05
CA HIS A 246 -10.51 5.19 -8.56
C HIS A 246 -10.53 6.13 -9.77
N ASN A 247 -11.40 5.89 -10.74
CA ASN A 247 -11.55 6.74 -11.91
C ASN A 247 -11.94 8.19 -11.58
N ARG A 248 -12.56 8.41 -10.43
CA ARG A 248 -12.96 9.76 -10.00
C ARG A 248 -11.91 10.48 -9.17
N THR A 249 -11.08 9.75 -8.42
CA THR A 249 -10.29 10.35 -7.34
C THR A 249 -8.82 10.01 -7.36
N LEU A 250 -8.41 8.82 -7.84
CA LEU A 250 -7.03 8.35 -7.66
C LEU A 250 -6.02 9.23 -8.40
N ASP A 251 -6.21 9.48 -9.69
CA ASP A 251 -5.30 10.29 -10.49
C ASP A 251 -5.22 11.73 -9.95
N ALA A 252 -6.36 12.31 -9.58
CA ALA A 252 -6.42 13.67 -9.05
C ALA A 252 -5.70 13.75 -7.69
N ALA A 253 -5.94 12.80 -6.79
CA ALA A 253 -5.32 12.79 -5.46
C ALA A 253 -3.80 12.61 -5.57
N ALA A 254 -3.34 11.69 -6.40
CA ALA A 254 -1.91 11.48 -6.64
C ALA A 254 -1.27 12.72 -7.29
N ALA A 255 -1.98 13.41 -8.20
CA ALA A 255 -1.50 14.66 -8.79
C ALA A 255 -1.42 15.78 -7.73
N TYR A 256 -2.39 15.88 -6.83
CA TYR A 256 -2.36 16.87 -5.74
C TYR A 256 -1.19 16.61 -4.80
N GLU A 257 -0.89 15.36 -4.48
CA GLU A 257 0.29 14.99 -3.70
C GLU A 257 1.59 15.44 -4.39
N MET A 258 1.73 15.19 -5.70
CA MET A 258 2.90 15.63 -6.48
C MET A 258 3.04 17.16 -6.49
N VAL A 259 1.93 17.89 -6.64
CA VAL A 259 1.93 19.37 -6.56
C VAL A 259 2.35 19.81 -5.15
N ASN A 260 1.89 19.11 -4.12
CA ASN A 260 2.22 19.42 -2.74
C ASN A 260 3.70 19.19 -2.44
N PHE A 261 4.32 18.13 -2.97
CA PHE A 261 5.79 17.95 -2.91
C PHE A 261 6.53 19.14 -3.53
N LEU A 262 6.10 19.62 -4.71
CA LEU A 262 6.70 20.79 -5.36
C LEU A 262 6.54 22.08 -4.55
N GLN A 263 5.41 22.24 -3.84
CA GLN A 263 5.20 23.38 -2.95
C GLN A 263 6.16 23.36 -1.78
N TRP A 264 6.33 22.19 -1.13
CA TRP A 264 7.29 22.03 -0.04
C TRP A 264 8.73 22.28 -0.50
N GLU A 265 9.11 21.76 -1.68
CA GLU A 265 10.43 22.02 -2.26
C GLU A 265 10.69 23.51 -2.43
N ARG A 266 9.72 24.25 -3.02
CA ARG A 266 9.81 25.70 -3.22
C ARG A 266 9.90 26.48 -1.92
N ALA A 267 9.22 26.00 -0.87
CA ALA A 267 9.29 26.57 0.46
C ALA A 267 10.59 26.19 1.21
N GLY A 268 11.47 25.39 0.61
CA GLY A 268 12.70 24.89 1.25
C GLY A 268 12.41 23.97 2.43
N TYR A 269 11.28 23.24 2.38
CA TYR A 269 10.77 22.34 3.43
C TYR A 269 10.59 23.02 4.81
N LYS A 270 10.29 24.32 4.79
CA LYS A 270 9.95 25.08 5.99
C LYS A 270 8.46 24.93 6.29
N GLN A 271 8.13 24.66 7.56
CA GLN A 271 6.73 24.50 8.00
C GLN A 271 5.94 25.81 8.01
N ASP A 272 6.60 26.97 8.02
CA ASP A 272 5.97 28.30 8.00
C ASP A 272 5.62 28.68 6.56
N MET A 273 4.66 27.96 5.96
CA MET A 273 4.05 28.43 4.73
C MET A 273 2.95 29.43 5.08
N ASP A 274 3.29 30.71 5.12
CA ASP A 274 2.30 31.77 5.13
C ASP A 274 1.54 31.74 3.80
N PHE A 275 0.26 31.47 3.88
CA PHE A 275 -0.66 31.68 2.76
C PHE A 275 -1.00 33.17 2.66
N GLU A 276 -0.03 34.00 2.25
CA GLU A 276 -0.30 35.36 1.82
C GLU A 276 -0.75 35.43 0.36
#